data_9dad13ab8c946d9e04f3def6c82236cb
#
_entry.id   9dad13ab8c946d9e04f3def6c82236cb
#
_cell.length_a   1.000
_cell.length_b   1.000
_cell.length_c   1.000
_cell.angle_alpha   90.00
_cell.angle_beta   90.00
_cell.angle_gamma   90.00
#
_symmetry.space_group_name_H-M   'P 1'
#
loop_
_entity.id
_entity.type
_entity.pdbx_description
1 polymer ?
#
loop_
_entity_poly.entity_id
_entity_poly.type
_entity_poly.pdbx_seq_one_letter_code
_entity_poly.pdbx_strand_id
1 'polypeptide(L)'
;MPNEPSLYASALRSELSARNTRYALHGQFPHALSDGTMPVVIYQPSPCGKRHGNFISASYRALLRRPRWRRRIEKVHSQVHRALPKGDRVWRELDSSMSSDALLMNIFCYPGVTKRREVSSMLGTEIGDLPEFGFRPRVPLNSGFVERTEIDMKLGGVLFEAKLTESGFQTQKAEIVEGYRDLNEVFECRKLPRRGREYVSYQLLRNVLAAYALNLSFCLLLDARRPDLREGWYSVIQCVRSTDLRTRCKLLTWQELSAGLPSRLRCFLDLKYGIASSNTASQPADS
;
A
#
# COMPACT_ATOMS: atom_id res chain seq x y z
N MET A 1 -19.10 12.63 -8.29
CA MET A 1 -18.19 12.29 -9.40
C MET A 1 -17.08 11.44 -8.85
N PRO A 2 -16.82 10.23 -9.37
CA PRO A 2 -15.59 9.54 -9.01
C PRO A 2 -14.41 10.45 -9.36
N ASN A 3 -13.44 10.57 -8.44
CA ASN A 3 -12.23 11.34 -8.71
C ASN A 3 -11.57 10.80 -9.99
N GLU A 4 -11.40 11.63 -11.00
CA GLU A 4 -10.57 11.28 -12.13
C GLU A 4 -9.18 10.92 -11.60
N PRO A 5 -8.58 9.82 -12.10
CA PRO A 5 -7.25 9.46 -11.69
C PRO A 5 -6.30 10.60 -12.07
N SER A 6 -5.42 10.99 -11.15
CA SER A 6 -4.40 11.99 -11.44
C SER A 6 -3.56 11.55 -12.65
N LEU A 7 -2.98 12.49 -13.39
CA LEU A 7 -2.07 12.20 -14.50
C LEU A 7 -0.95 11.24 -14.06
N TYR A 8 -0.45 11.42 -12.84
CA TYR A 8 0.59 10.55 -12.25
C TYR A 8 0.11 9.12 -12.04
N ALA A 9 -1.13 8.94 -11.54
CA ALA A 9 -1.71 7.61 -11.37
C ALA A 9 -1.90 6.92 -12.73
N SER A 10 -2.38 7.64 -13.73
CA SER A 10 -2.59 7.12 -15.09
C SER A 10 -1.26 6.74 -15.76
N ALA A 11 -0.24 7.59 -15.67
CA ALA A 11 1.09 7.31 -16.19
C ALA A 11 1.71 6.08 -15.52
N LEU A 12 1.64 5.99 -14.21
CA LEU A 12 2.16 4.83 -13.48
C LEU A 12 1.42 3.55 -13.84
N ARG A 13 0.08 3.60 -13.98
CA ARG A 13 -0.72 2.44 -14.42
C ARG A 13 -0.29 1.95 -15.81
N SER A 14 -0.10 2.87 -16.74
CA SER A 14 0.35 2.53 -18.10
C SER A 14 1.72 1.85 -18.08
N GLU A 15 2.68 2.40 -17.34
CA GLU A 15 4.00 1.81 -17.17
C GLU A 15 3.93 0.41 -16.56
N LEU A 16 3.20 0.27 -15.44
CA LEU A 16 3.07 -1.02 -14.75
C LEU A 16 2.33 -2.06 -15.61
N SER A 17 1.34 -1.65 -16.38
CA SER A 17 0.66 -2.53 -17.34
C SER A 17 1.65 -3.11 -18.34
N ALA A 18 2.45 -2.27 -19.00
CA ALA A 18 3.45 -2.69 -19.97
C ALA A 18 4.54 -3.60 -19.34
N ARG A 19 5.03 -3.25 -18.13
CA ARG A 19 6.01 -4.06 -17.41
C ARG A 19 5.45 -5.44 -17.03
N ASN A 20 4.24 -5.48 -16.48
CA ASN A 20 3.63 -6.73 -16.05
C ASN A 20 3.23 -7.63 -17.21
N THR A 21 2.82 -7.09 -18.34
CA THR A 21 2.57 -7.87 -19.58
C THR A 21 3.85 -8.57 -20.04
N ARG A 22 4.95 -7.83 -20.15
CA ARG A 22 6.25 -8.42 -20.50
C ARG A 22 6.72 -9.46 -19.46
N TYR A 23 6.57 -9.15 -18.18
CA TYR A 23 6.95 -10.04 -17.10
C TYR A 23 6.12 -11.35 -17.11
N ALA A 24 4.82 -11.25 -17.35
CA ALA A 24 3.92 -12.40 -17.42
C ALA A 24 4.25 -13.32 -18.60
N LEU A 25 4.47 -12.75 -19.77
CA LEU A 25 4.83 -13.48 -21.00
C LEU A 25 6.21 -14.15 -20.86
N HIS A 26 7.23 -13.40 -20.45
CA HIS A 26 8.58 -13.94 -20.30
C HIS A 26 8.66 -15.06 -19.24
N GLY A 27 7.95 -14.89 -18.12
CA GLY A 27 7.91 -15.88 -17.05
C GLY A 27 6.90 -17.01 -17.27
N GLN A 28 6.15 -16.99 -18.37
CA GLN A 28 5.08 -17.95 -18.70
C GLN A 28 4.09 -18.12 -17.52
N PHE A 29 3.76 -17.01 -16.85
CA PHE A 29 2.82 -17.04 -15.74
C PHE A 29 1.37 -17.09 -16.26
N PRO A 30 0.53 -17.97 -15.71
CA PRO A 30 -0.91 -17.95 -15.98
C PRO A 30 -1.49 -16.56 -15.58
N HIS A 31 -2.15 -15.90 -16.53
CA HIS A 31 -2.75 -14.59 -16.33
C HIS A 31 -3.91 -14.34 -17.30
N ALA A 32 -4.71 -13.34 -16.99
CA ALA A 32 -5.69 -12.74 -17.88
C ALA A 32 -5.47 -11.21 -17.90
N LEU A 33 -6.04 -10.54 -18.89
CA LEU A 33 -6.07 -9.09 -18.95
C LEU A 33 -7.45 -8.59 -18.55
N SER A 34 -7.50 -7.52 -17.77
CA SER A 34 -8.77 -6.84 -17.48
C SER A 34 -9.32 -6.16 -18.73
N ASP A 35 -10.63 -5.93 -18.76
CA ASP A 35 -11.27 -5.11 -19.78
C ASP A 35 -10.91 -3.62 -19.59
N GLY A 36 -10.95 -2.85 -20.69
CA GLY A 36 -10.76 -1.40 -20.67
C GLY A 36 -9.58 -0.91 -21.52
N THR A 37 -9.43 0.41 -21.59
CA THR A 37 -8.42 1.08 -22.42
C THR A 37 -6.99 0.89 -21.92
N MET A 38 -6.81 0.62 -20.64
CA MET A 38 -5.52 0.27 -20.03
C MET A 38 -5.67 -1.07 -19.32
N PRO A 39 -5.44 -2.19 -20.01
CA PRO A 39 -5.61 -3.52 -19.45
C PRO A 39 -4.61 -3.77 -18.33
N VAL A 40 -5.09 -4.37 -17.25
CA VAL A 40 -4.30 -4.77 -16.09
C VAL A 40 -4.08 -6.26 -16.13
N VAL A 41 -2.85 -6.69 -15.87
CA VAL A 41 -2.54 -8.12 -15.76
C VAL A 41 -3.11 -8.66 -14.44
N ILE A 42 -3.96 -9.65 -14.55
CA ILE A 42 -4.53 -10.38 -13.42
C ILE A 42 -3.90 -11.77 -13.40
N TYR A 43 -2.99 -11.97 -12.47
CA TYR A 43 -2.26 -13.23 -12.35
C TYR A 43 -3.13 -14.35 -11.78
N GLN A 44 -2.74 -15.56 -12.09
CA GLN A 44 -3.39 -16.77 -11.59
C GLN A 44 -2.34 -17.65 -10.92
N PRO A 45 -2.71 -18.38 -9.88
CA PRO A 45 -1.83 -19.40 -9.34
C PRO A 45 -1.54 -20.48 -10.42
N SER A 46 -0.34 -21.03 -10.40
CA SER A 46 -0.04 -22.19 -11.24
C SER A 46 -0.98 -23.35 -10.93
N PRO A 47 -1.20 -24.29 -11.85
CA PRO A 47 -2.08 -25.46 -11.62
C PRO A 47 -1.75 -26.23 -10.34
N CYS A 48 -0.49 -26.32 -9.96
CA CYS A 48 -0.06 -26.96 -8.71
C CYS A 48 -0.16 -26.03 -7.47
N GLY A 49 -0.59 -24.77 -7.62
CA GLY A 49 -0.70 -23.79 -6.54
C GLY A 49 0.62 -23.32 -5.92
N LYS A 50 1.78 -23.77 -6.44
CA LYS A 50 3.10 -23.48 -5.85
C LYS A 50 3.72 -22.16 -6.33
N ARG A 51 3.22 -21.59 -7.42
CA ARG A 51 3.71 -20.34 -8.03
C ARG A 51 2.53 -19.41 -8.31
N HIS A 52 2.78 -18.11 -8.23
CA HIS A 52 1.83 -17.06 -8.59
C HIS A 52 2.60 -15.90 -9.20
N GLY A 53 2.25 -15.47 -10.41
CA GLY A 53 3.00 -14.45 -11.15
C GLY A 53 3.07 -13.10 -10.44
N ASN A 54 2.11 -12.80 -9.56
CA ASN A 54 2.13 -11.55 -8.80
C ASN A 54 3.15 -11.54 -7.65
N PHE A 55 3.76 -12.68 -7.33
CA PHE A 55 4.67 -12.81 -6.19
C PHE A 55 6.03 -13.37 -6.58
N ILE A 56 7.08 -12.87 -5.92
CA ILE A 56 8.36 -13.57 -5.91
C ILE A 56 8.20 -14.88 -5.14
N SER A 57 8.76 -15.95 -5.66
CA SER A 57 8.53 -17.32 -5.15
C SER A 57 8.86 -17.48 -3.66
N ALA A 58 9.85 -16.74 -3.13
CA ALA A 58 10.21 -16.80 -1.72
C ALA A 58 9.10 -16.23 -0.83
N SER A 59 8.56 -15.06 -1.18
CA SER A 59 7.45 -14.42 -0.45
C SER A 59 6.17 -15.24 -0.56
N TYR A 60 5.85 -15.76 -1.75
CA TYR A 60 4.67 -16.59 -1.94
C TYR A 60 4.69 -17.84 -1.08
N ARG A 61 5.83 -18.55 -1.04
CA ARG A 61 5.99 -19.72 -0.17
C ARG A 61 5.86 -19.38 1.32
N ALA A 62 6.43 -18.26 1.76
CA ALA A 62 6.31 -17.81 3.14
C ALA A 62 4.87 -17.45 3.50
N LEU A 63 4.15 -16.77 2.58
CA LEU A 63 2.76 -16.42 2.69
C LEU A 63 1.87 -17.66 2.83
N LEU A 64 2.04 -18.68 1.99
CA LEU A 64 1.26 -19.91 2.06
C LEU A 64 1.47 -20.70 3.36
N ARG A 65 2.66 -20.63 3.96
CA ARG A 65 3.00 -21.34 5.20
C ARG A 65 2.35 -20.73 6.46
N ARG A 66 1.91 -19.47 6.42
CA ARG A 66 1.35 -18.77 7.58
C ARG A 66 -0.17 -18.60 7.43
N PRO A 67 -1.00 -19.26 8.24
CA PRO A 67 -2.45 -19.22 8.08
C PRO A 67 -3.03 -17.80 8.10
N ARG A 68 -2.51 -16.89 8.95
CA ARG A 68 -2.96 -15.49 9.00
C ARG A 68 -2.66 -14.72 7.71
N TRP A 69 -1.50 -14.97 7.09
CA TRP A 69 -1.13 -14.34 5.82
C TRP A 69 -1.88 -14.97 4.64
N ARG A 70 -2.02 -16.30 4.64
CA ARG A 70 -2.74 -17.05 3.61
C ARG A 70 -4.18 -16.58 3.44
N ARG A 71 -4.86 -16.21 4.52
CA ARG A 71 -6.23 -15.66 4.46
C ARG A 71 -6.34 -14.40 3.60
N ARG A 72 -5.25 -13.62 3.44
CA ARG A 72 -5.24 -12.45 2.54
C ARG A 72 -5.37 -12.84 1.07
N ILE A 73 -4.87 -14.01 0.65
CA ILE A 73 -5.02 -14.47 -0.74
C ILE A 73 -6.51 -14.70 -1.08
N GLU A 74 -7.32 -15.04 -0.09
CA GLU A 74 -8.73 -15.36 -0.28
C GLU A 74 -9.63 -14.12 -0.32
N LYS A 75 -9.08 -12.92 -0.03
CA LYS A 75 -9.83 -11.67 -0.07
C LYS A 75 -10.25 -11.37 -1.51
N VAL A 76 -11.58 -11.39 -1.71
CA VAL A 76 -12.19 -11.06 -3.00
C VAL A 76 -12.02 -9.57 -3.27
N HIS A 77 -11.79 -9.22 -4.53
CA HIS A 77 -11.68 -7.83 -4.96
C HIS A 77 -13.01 -7.11 -4.72
N SER A 78 -12.96 -6.08 -3.88
CA SER A 78 -14.17 -5.34 -3.46
C SER A 78 -14.64 -4.28 -4.44
N GLN A 79 -13.79 -3.90 -5.40
CA GLN A 79 -14.15 -2.90 -6.40
C GLN A 79 -14.92 -3.55 -7.55
N VAL A 80 -16.12 -3.03 -7.73
CA VAL A 80 -17.10 -3.54 -8.68
C VAL A 80 -16.53 -3.56 -10.10
N HIS A 81 -16.14 -4.70 -10.59
CA HIS A 81 -16.71 -5.48 -11.68
C HIS A 81 -16.54 -4.96 -13.11
N ARG A 82 -16.20 -3.70 -13.39
CA ARG A 82 -16.11 -3.21 -14.78
C ARG A 82 -14.76 -3.45 -15.46
N ALA A 83 -13.72 -3.67 -14.70
CA ALA A 83 -12.37 -3.85 -15.19
C ALA A 83 -11.81 -5.27 -15.05
N LEU A 84 -12.56 -6.20 -14.43
CA LEU A 84 -12.13 -7.58 -14.29
C LEU A 84 -12.57 -8.42 -15.49
N PRO A 85 -11.78 -9.41 -15.92
CA PRO A 85 -12.18 -10.33 -17.00
C PRO A 85 -13.51 -10.99 -16.66
N LYS A 86 -14.42 -11.04 -17.64
CA LYS A 86 -15.73 -11.71 -17.51
C LYS A 86 -15.53 -13.22 -17.42
N GLY A 87 -16.26 -13.89 -16.55
CA GLY A 87 -16.25 -15.34 -16.39
C GLY A 87 -16.66 -15.76 -14.97
N ASP A 88 -16.82 -17.04 -14.76
CA ASP A 88 -17.25 -17.63 -13.48
C ASP A 88 -16.16 -17.60 -12.40
N ARG A 89 -14.99 -17.09 -12.72
CA ARG A 89 -13.86 -17.07 -11.80
C ARG A 89 -13.95 -15.90 -10.84
N VAL A 90 -13.89 -16.19 -9.55
CA VAL A 90 -13.74 -15.17 -8.49
C VAL A 90 -12.30 -14.62 -8.55
N TRP A 91 -12.17 -13.33 -8.86
CA TRP A 91 -10.89 -12.62 -8.83
C TRP A 91 -10.60 -12.09 -7.43
N ARG A 92 -9.35 -12.22 -7.02
CA ARG A 92 -8.89 -11.83 -5.69
C ARG A 92 -8.09 -10.55 -5.77
N GLU A 93 -8.08 -9.79 -4.69
CA GLU A 93 -7.40 -8.51 -4.61
C GLU A 93 -5.90 -8.62 -4.92
N LEU A 94 -5.25 -9.68 -4.44
CA LEU A 94 -3.84 -9.95 -4.64
C LEU A 94 -3.48 -10.50 -6.03
N ASP A 95 -4.46 -10.82 -6.88
CA ASP A 95 -4.23 -11.27 -8.25
C ASP A 95 -3.84 -10.11 -9.18
N SER A 96 -4.30 -8.89 -8.87
CA SER A 96 -4.02 -7.70 -9.69
C SER A 96 -2.57 -7.27 -9.62
N SER A 97 -1.96 -7.04 -10.78
CA SER A 97 -0.60 -6.47 -10.89
C SER A 97 -0.48 -5.06 -10.33
N MET A 98 -1.62 -4.38 -10.12
CA MET A 98 -1.71 -3.02 -9.57
C MET A 98 -1.95 -2.99 -8.05
N SER A 99 -2.02 -4.16 -7.40
CA SER A 99 -2.30 -4.26 -5.97
C SER A 99 -1.13 -3.76 -5.13
N SER A 100 -1.35 -2.68 -4.37
CA SER A 100 -0.40 -2.19 -3.34
C SER A 100 -0.23 -3.23 -2.23
N ASP A 101 -1.27 -3.95 -1.88
CA ASP A 101 -1.23 -5.08 -0.93
C ASP A 101 -0.30 -6.20 -1.40
N ALA A 102 -0.35 -6.56 -2.70
CA ALA A 102 0.54 -7.57 -3.25
C ALA A 102 2.01 -7.11 -3.22
N LEU A 103 2.27 -5.83 -3.52
CA LEU A 103 3.60 -5.23 -3.40
C LEU A 103 4.08 -5.27 -1.94
N LEU A 104 3.26 -4.82 -1.00
CA LEU A 104 3.53 -4.83 0.43
C LEU A 104 3.87 -6.26 0.90
N MET A 105 3.06 -7.24 0.53
CA MET A 105 3.28 -8.64 0.91
C MET A 105 4.49 -9.27 0.20
N ASN A 106 4.84 -8.86 -1.02
CA ASN A 106 6.09 -9.28 -1.65
C ASN A 106 7.31 -8.88 -0.83
N ILE A 107 7.30 -7.69 -0.25
CA ILE A 107 8.40 -7.17 0.56
C ILE A 107 8.39 -7.83 1.95
N PHE A 108 7.31 -7.72 2.68
CA PHE A 108 7.29 -8.09 4.10
C PHE A 108 7.07 -9.59 4.37
N CYS A 109 6.63 -10.36 3.38
CA CYS A 109 6.64 -11.82 3.46
C CYS A 109 7.99 -12.42 2.99
N TYR A 110 8.89 -11.63 2.41
CA TYR A 110 10.20 -12.15 1.97
C TYR A 110 11.04 -12.55 3.19
N PRO A 111 11.57 -13.79 3.22
CA PRO A 111 12.30 -14.28 4.38
C PRO A 111 13.48 -13.38 4.77
N GLY A 112 13.50 -12.98 6.02
CA GLY A 112 14.59 -12.20 6.62
C GLY A 112 14.52 -10.69 6.39
N VAL A 113 13.55 -10.15 5.65
CA VAL A 113 13.45 -8.68 5.41
C VAL A 113 13.32 -7.91 6.72
N THR A 114 12.42 -8.30 7.62
CA THR A 114 12.23 -7.63 8.92
C THR A 114 13.39 -7.86 9.91
N LYS A 115 14.32 -8.75 9.59
CA LYS A 115 15.55 -8.99 10.36
C LYS A 115 16.72 -8.11 9.91
N ARG A 116 16.55 -7.34 8.84
CA ARG A 116 17.59 -6.44 8.33
C ARG A 116 17.57 -5.14 9.12
N ARG A 117 18.73 -4.78 9.66
CA ARG A 117 18.91 -3.55 10.44
C ARG A 117 18.53 -2.31 9.63
N GLU A 118 18.94 -2.27 8.36
CA GLU A 118 18.64 -1.16 7.44
C GLU A 118 17.14 -0.95 7.28
N VAL A 119 16.38 -2.03 7.10
CA VAL A 119 14.91 -1.98 6.97
C VAL A 119 14.27 -1.54 8.27
N SER A 120 14.63 -2.17 9.39
CA SER A 120 14.06 -1.84 10.70
C SER A 120 14.36 -0.38 11.10
N SER A 121 15.56 0.12 10.82
CA SER A 121 15.94 1.52 11.09
C SER A 121 15.12 2.51 10.25
N MET A 122 14.92 2.25 8.95
CA MET A 122 14.09 3.10 8.08
C MET A 122 12.63 3.12 8.55
N LEU A 123 12.10 1.98 8.96
CA LEU A 123 10.71 1.84 9.38
C LEU A 123 10.48 2.30 10.83
N GLY A 124 11.52 2.30 11.67
CA GLY A 124 11.41 2.54 13.12
C GLY A 124 10.73 1.38 13.84
N THR A 125 11.07 0.14 13.46
CA THR A 125 10.53 -1.10 14.02
C THR A 125 11.63 -1.91 14.69
N GLU A 126 11.25 -2.85 15.55
CA GLU A 126 12.19 -3.80 16.12
C GLU A 126 12.64 -4.84 15.10
N ILE A 127 13.88 -5.31 15.27
CA ILE A 127 14.44 -6.33 14.39
C ILE A 127 13.71 -7.66 14.59
N GLY A 128 13.11 -8.16 13.53
CA GLY A 128 12.43 -9.45 13.53
C GLY A 128 10.95 -9.41 13.85
N ASP A 129 10.38 -8.22 14.01
CA ASP A 129 8.93 -8.04 14.11
C ASP A 129 8.20 -8.75 12.96
N LEU A 130 7.03 -9.29 13.27
CA LEU A 130 6.21 -9.98 12.28
C LEU A 130 5.08 -9.09 11.77
N PRO A 131 4.91 -8.97 10.44
CA PRO A 131 3.83 -8.18 9.87
C PRO A 131 2.47 -8.82 10.13
N GLU A 132 1.53 -7.99 10.54
CA GLU A 132 0.12 -8.29 10.65
C GLU A 132 -0.62 -7.51 9.55
N PHE A 133 -0.95 -8.20 8.45
CA PHE A 133 -1.67 -7.60 7.32
C PHE A 133 -3.16 -7.51 7.60
N GLY A 134 -3.77 -6.40 7.15
CA GLY A 134 -5.19 -6.15 7.36
C GLY A 134 -5.54 -5.94 8.82
N PHE A 135 -4.70 -5.19 9.52
CA PHE A 135 -4.92 -4.86 10.92
C PHE A 135 -6.16 -3.98 11.09
N ARG A 136 -6.99 -4.28 12.08
CA ARG A 136 -8.20 -3.51 12.39
C ARG A 136 -8.05 -2.76 13.69
N PRO A 137 -7.64 -1.49 13.68
CA PRO A 137 -7.57 -0.66 14.86
C PRO A 137 -8.96 -0.43 15.44
N ARG A 138 -9.01 -0.03 16.70
CA ARG A 138 -10.23 0.36 17.40
C ARG A 138 -10.19 1.87 17.64
N VAL A 139 -10.70 2.65 16.67
CA VAL A 139 -10.68 4.11 16.75
C VAL A 139 -11.97 4.60 17.43
N PRO A 140 -11.89 5.32 18.55
CA PRO A 140 -13.07 5.74 19.29
C PRO A 140 -13.95 6.75 18.53
N LEU A 141 -15.25 6.60 18.66
CA LEU A 141 -16.26 7.53 18.13
C LEU A 141 -16.99 8.25 19.28
N ASN A 142 -17.50 9.45 19.00
CA ASN A 142 -18.33 10.22 19.94
C ASN A 142 -19.56 9.46 20.42
N SER A 143 -20.07 8.56 19.61
CA SER A 143 -21.21 7.70 19.93
C SER A 143 -20.93 6.60 20.97
N GLY A 144 -19.70 6.47 21.44
CA GLY A 144 -19.24 5.37 22.30
C GLY A 144 -18.87 4.09 21.56
N PHE A 145 -19.15 3.99 20.26
CA PHE A 145 -18.70 2.89 19.42
C PHE A 145 -17.24 3.06 18.99
N VAL A 146 -16.71 2.04 18.33
CA VAL A 146 -15.37 2.07 17.74
C VAL A 146 -15.44 1.76 16.23
N GLU A 147 -14.73 2.54 15.46
CA GLU A 147 -14.48 2.28 14.04
C GLU A 147 -13.39 1.21 13.92
N ARG A 148 -13.54 0.27 12.99
CA ARG A 148 -12.66 -0.90 12.81
C ARG A 148 -12.26 -1.13 11.35
N THR A 149 -12.20 -0.08 10.57
CA THR A 149 -11.73 -0.21 9.17
C THR A 149 -10.28 -0.65 9.15
N GLU A 150 -10.02 -1.54 8.21
CA GLU A 150 -8.72 -2.17 8.02
C GLU A 150 -7.65 -1.16 7.62
N ILE A 151 -6.46 -1.31 8.19
CA ILE A 151 -5.18 -0.70 7.78
C ILE A 151 -4.35 -1.80 7.13
N ASP A 152 -3.58 -1.47 6.10
CA ASP A 152 -2.92 -2.49 5.26
C ASP A 152 -1.98 -3.39 6.06
N MET A 153 -1.20 -2.82 6.98
CA MET A 153 -0.28 -3.61 7.81
C MET A 153 0.02 -2.91 9.15
N LYS A 154 0.23 -3.73 10.17
CA LYS A 154 0.91 -3.34 11.41
C LYS A 154 2.21 -4.13 11.53
N LEU A 155 3.31 -3.47 11.89
CA LEU A 155 4.61 -4.09 12.16
C LEU A 155 5.18 -3.47 13.43
N GLY A 156 5.25 -4.26 14.51
CA GLY A 156 5.63 -3.75 15.82
C GLY A 156 4.77 -2.57 16.25
N GLY A 157 5.41 -1.45 16.56
CA GLY A 157 4.79 -0.19 16.97
C GLY A 157 4.35 0.73 15.82
N VAL A 158 4.32 0.26 14.56
CA VAL A 158 4.04 1.10 13.40
C VAL A 158 2.86 0.57 12.59
N LEU A 159 1.91 1.46 12.25
CA LEU A 159 0.82 1.22 11.30
C LEU A 159 1.25 1.66 9.89
N PHE A 160 0.85 0.91 8.87
CA PHE A 160 1.24 1.19 7.48
C PHE A 160 0.03 1.28 6.57
N GLU A 161 0.01 2.30 5.75
CA GLU A 161 -0.85 2.43 4.56
C GLU A 161 0.04 2.35 3.32
N ALA A 162 -0.34 1.53 2.36
CA ALA A 162 0.41 1.26 1.13
C ALA A 162 -0.33 1.81 -0.09
N LYS A 163 0.34 2.61 -0.91
CA LYS A 163 -0.21 3.18 -2.15
C LYS A 163 0.69 2.89 -3.34
N LEU A 164 0.07 2.54 -4.45
CA LEU A 164 0.75 2.31 -5.72
C LEU A 164 0.05 3.09 -6.85
N THR A 165 -1.08 2.58 -7.32
CA THR A 165 -1.81 3.17 -8.46
C THR A 165 -3.20 3.72 -8.10
N GLU A 166 -3.54 3.73 -6.83
CA GLU A 166 -4.81 4.25 -6.33
C GLU A 166 -4.97 5.73 -6.64
N SER A 167 -6.23 6.19 -6.85
CA SER A 167 -6.51 7.56 -7.26
C SER A 167 -6.29 8.61 -6.16
N GLY A 168 -6.07 8.17 -4.91
CA GLY A 168 -5.88 9.07 -3.75
C GLY A 168 -6.24 8.39 -2.44
N PHE A 169 -6.58 9.21 -1.43
CA PHE A 169 -6.88 8.75 -0.07
C PHE A 169 -8.37 8.80 0.28
N GLN A 170 -9.24 8.74 -0.72
CA GLN A 170 -10.69 8.85 -0.59
C GLN A 170 -11.17 10.16 0.03
N THR A 171 -12.42 10.50 -0.21
CA THR A 171 -13.15 11.57 0.46
C THR A 171 -14.21 10.98 1.37
N GLN A 172 -14.62 11.71 2.40
CA GLN A 172 -15.67 11.29 3.29
C GLN A 172 -16.47 12.49 3.81
N LYS A 173 -17.78 12.29 3.99
CA LYS A 173 -18.69 13.32 4.52
C LYS A 173 -18.24 13.83 5.89
N ALA A 174 -18.45 15.13 6.13
CA ALA A 174 -18.06 15.78 7.38
C ALA A 174 -18.68 15.09 8.60
N GLU A 175 -19.95 14.70 8.53
CA GLU A 175 -20.66 14.08 9.64
C GLU A 175 -19.98 12.78 10.14
N ILE A 176 -19.37 12.01 9.20
CA ILE A 176 -18.65 10.78 9.55
C ILE A 176 -17.30 11.11 10.18
N VAL A 177 -16.54 12.05 9.59
CA VAL A 177 -15.20 12.44 10.08
C VAL A 177 -15.31 13.16 11.43
N GLU A 178 -16.29 14.02 11.59
CA GLU A 178 -16.55 14.76 12.84
C GLU A 178 -17.14 13.86 13.95
N GLY A 179 -17.50 12.63 13.59
CA GLY A 179 -17.87 11.57 14.53
C GLY A 179 -16.71 10.93 15.29
N TYR A 180 -15.45 11.15 14.88
CA TYR A 180 -14.29 10.64 15.64
C TYR A 180 -14.08 11.47 16.92
N ARG A 181 -13.96 10.76 18.06
CA ARG A 181 -13.84 11.38 19.38
C ARG A 181 -12.65 12.33 19.48
N ASP A 182 -11.52 11.89 18.99
CA ASP A 182 -10.24 12.58 19.21
C ASP A 182 -9.88 13.53 18.04
N LEU A 183 -10.81 13.79 17.10
CA LEU A 183 -10.55 14.57 15.89
C LEU A 183 -10.02 15.99 16.21
N ASN A 184 -10.69 16.70 17.10
CA ASN A 184 -10.34 18.10 17.45
C ASN A 184 -9.07 18.17 18.33
N GLU A 185 -8.73 17.12 19.03
CA GLU A 185 -7.50 17.01 19.81
C GLU A 185 -6.31 16.76 18.88
N VAL A 186 -6.48 15.88 17.92
CA VAL A 186 -5.41 15.47 16.98
C VAL A 186 -5.16 16.51 15.92
N PHE A 187 -6.23 17.14 15.37
CA PHE A 187 -6.11 18.03 14.21
C PHE A 187 -6.58 19.46 14.47
N GLU A 188 -5.96 20.39 13.78
CA GLU A 188 -6.51 21.72 13.57
C GLU A 188 -7.55 21.67 12.45
N CYS A 189 -8.79 21.31 12.82
CA CYS A 189 -9.84 20.93 11.87
C CYS A 189 -10.21 22.00 10.84
N ARG A 190 -9.98 23.29 11.16
CA ARG A 190 -10.21 24.40 10.22
C ARG A 190 -9.24 24.40 9.04
N LYS A 191 -8.06 23.82 9.21
CA LYS A 191 -7.01 23.73 8.18
C LYS A 191 -7.07 22.44 7.38
N LEU A 192 -7.84 21.44 7.81
CA LEU A 192 -7.97 20.17 7.09
C LEU A 192 -8.54 20.40 5.69
N PRO A 193 -7.99 19.70 4.68
CA PRO A 193 -8.44 19.87 3.30
C PRO A 193 -9.89 19.37 3.14
N ARG A 194 -10.73 20.25 2.56
CA ARG A 194 -12.15 19.96 2.30
C ARG A 194 -12.52 20.25 0.84
N ARG A 195 -13.52 19.53 0.36
CA ARG A 195 -14.23 19.81 -0.88
C ARG A 195 -15.72 19.92 -0.55
N GLY A 196 -16.22 21.14 -0.43
CA GLY A 196 -17.59 21.39 0.05
C GLY A 196 -17.79 20.81 1.46
N ARG A 197 -18.73 19.89 1.60
CA ARG A 197 -19.05 19.20 2.86
C ARG A 197 -18.27 17.91 3.10
N GLU A 198 -17.23 17.65 2.33
CA GLU A 198 -16.44 16.43 2.45
C GLU A 198 -15.00 16.75 2.85
N TYR A 199 -14.43 15.94 3.74
CA TYR A 199 -13.00 15.93 4.00
C TYR A 199 -12.29 15.13 2.91
N VAL A 200 -11.24 15.73 2.37
CA VAL A 200 -10.33 15.06 1.43
C VAL A 200 -9.29 14.28 2.23
N SER A 201 -8.72 13.25 1.61
CA SER A 201 -7.67 12.42 2.23
C SER A 201 -8.13 11.69 3.51
N TYR A 202 -9.38 11.22 3.52
CA TYR A 202 -10.01 10.57 4.66
C TYR A 202 -9.20 9.40 5.24
N GLN A 203 -8.61 8.55 4.40
CA GLN A 203 -7.79 7.43 4.87
C GLN A 203 -6.62 7.90 5.73
N LEU A 204 -5.97 9.02 5.38
CA LEU A 204 -4.88 9.58 6.18
C LEU A 204 -5.38 10.10 7.53
N LEU A 205 -6.51 10.83 7.55
CA LEU A 205 -7.11 11.31 8.79
C LEU A 205 -7.39 10.16 9.75
N ARG A 206 -8.07 9.13 9.25
CA ARG A 206 -8.42 7.93 10.02
C ARG A 206 -7.18 7.20 10.54
N ASN A 207 -6.13 7.04 9.71
CA ASN A 207 -4.93 6.30 10.09
C ASN A 207 -4.08 7.06 11.12
N VAL A 208 -4.04 8.40 11.05
CA VAL A 208 -3.42 9.24 12.08
C VAL A 208 -4.20 9.16 13.40
N LEU A 209 -5.54 9.19 13.35
CA LEU A 209 -6.39 8.97 14.53
C LEU A 209 -6.18 7.60 15.14
N ALA A 210 -6.01 6.56 14.32
CA ALA A 210 -5.69 5.22 14.79
C ALA A 210 -4.32 5.15 15.48
N ALA A 211 -3.31 5.81 14.91
CA ALA A 211 -1.98 5.90 15.52
C ALA A 211 -2.04 6.63 16.86
N TYR A 212 -2.79 7.73 16.95
CA TYR A 212 -3.02 8.45 18.19
C TYR A 212 -3.70 7.57 19.25
N ALA A 213 -4.86 7.00 18.91
CA ALA A 213 -5.66 6.20 19.84
C ALA A 213 -4.93 4.95 20.38
N LEU A 214 -4.00 4.40 19.62
CA LEU A 214 -3.22 3.21 19.99
C LEU A 214 -1.81 3.57 20.52
N ASN A 215 -1.46 4.84 20.58
CA ASN A 215 -0.10 5.32 20.87
C ASN A 215 0.98 4.64 20.02
N LEU A 216 0.72 4.53 18.72
CA LEU A 216 1.60 3.94 17.72
C LEU A 216 2.14 5.02 16.76
N SER A 217 3.11 4.64 15.94
CA SER A 217 3.56 5.42 14.78
C SER A 217 2.72 5.11 13.56
N PHE A 218 2.71 6.02 12.57
CA PHE A 218 2.08 5.80 11.28
C PHE A 218 3.08 6.03 10.15
N CYS A 219 3.12 5.14 9.18
CA CYS A 219 3.98 5.23 8.00
C CYS A 219 3.15 5.06 6.72
N LEU A 220 3.17 6.07 5.86
CA LEU A 220 2.66 5.98 4.51
C LEU A 220 3.76 5.46 3.59
N LEU A 221 3.52 4.34 2.91
CA LEU A 221 4.36 3.81 1.85
C LEU A 221 3.76 4.15 0.49
N LEU A 222 4.48 4.86 -0.36
CA LEU A 222 4.02 5.25 -1.69
C LEU A 222 5.12 5.15 -2.75
N ASP A 223 4.73 5.17 -4.01
CA ASP A 223 5.69 5.23 -5.12
C ASP A 223 6.22 6.65 -5.29
N ALA A 224 7.52 6.82 -5.47
CA ALA A 224 8.16 8.13 -5.65
C ALA A 224 7.63 8.89 -6.88
N ARG A 225 7.07 8.17 -7.88
CA ARG A 225 6.42 8.74 -9.08
C ARG A 225 5.03 9.32 -8.80
N ARG A 226 4.58 9.37 -7.53
CA ARG A 226 3.27 9.85 -7.09
C ARG A 226 3.38 11.11 -6.22
N PRO A 227 3.83 12.26 -6.79
CA PRO A 227 3.92 13.52 -6.06
C PRO A 227 2.54 14.00 -5.56
N ASP A 228 1.46 13.68 -6.28
CA ASP A 228 0.08 13.97 -5.87
C ASP A 228 -0.31 13.33 -4.53
N LEU A 229 0.13 12.09 -4.27
CA LEU A 229 -0.08 11.46 -2.96
C LEU A 229 0.79 12.09 -1.87
N ARG A 230 1.98 12.54 -2.21
CA ARG A 230 2.87 13.27 -1.29
C ARG A 230 2.27 14.61 -0.88
N GLU A 231 1.68 15.34 -1.81
CA GLU A 231 0.94 16.59 -1.52
C GLU A 231 -0.25 16.31 -0.58
N GLY A 232 -1.03 15.26 -0.87
CA GLY A 232 -2.12 14.82 0.00
C GLY A 232 -1.65 14.49 1.42
N TRP A 233 -0.49 13.86 1.56
CA TRP A 233 0.14 13.60 2.86
C TRP A 233 0.45 14.89 3.61
N TYR A 234 1.18 15.81 3.00
CA TYR A 234 1.57 17.06 3.65
C TYR A 234 0.36 17.91 4.01
N SER A 235 -0.68 17.93 3.18
CA SER A 235 -1.91 18.68 3.45
C SER A 235 -2.60 18.23 4.74
N VAL A 236 -2.45 16.98 5.14
CA VAL A 236 -3.01 16.44 6.39
C VAL A 236 -2.03 16.59 7.56
N ILE A 237 -0.76 16.21 7.37
CA ILE A 237 0.22 16.15 8.47
C ILE A 237 0.53 17.54 9.05
N GLN A 238 0.52 18.59 8.23
CA GLN A 238 0.66 19.97 8.72
C GLN A 238 -0.46 20.38 9.68
N CYS A 239 -1.62 19.73 9.62
CA CYS A 239 -2.76 20.01 10.50
C CYS A 239 -2.71 19.24 11.82
N VAL A 240 -1.76 18.31 12.02
CA VAL A 240 -1.59 17.58 13.29
C VAL A 240 -1.06 18.55 14.35
N ARG A 241 -1.78 18.66 15.47
CA ARG A 241 -1.46 19.62 16.55
C ARG A 241 -0.20 19.25 17.32
N SER A 242 -0.13 18.00 17.77
CA SER A 242 0.97 17.51 18.59
C SER A 242 2.24 17.31 17.75
N THR A 243 3.34 17.93 18.16
CA THR A 243 4.66 17.72 17.55
C THR A 243 5.11 16.27 17.72
N ASP A 244 4.87 15.66 18.89
CA ASP A 244 5.19 14.27 19.15
C ASP A 244 4.48 13.34 18.17
N LEU A 245 3.16 13.47 18.01
CA LEU A 245 2.41 12.67 17.04
C LEU A 245 2.89 12.92 15.61
N ARG A 246 3.18 14.18 15.26
CA ARG A 246 3.68 14.53 13.94
C ARG A 246 5.00 13.86 13.60
N THR A 247 5.93 13.79 14.56
CA THR A 247 7.22 13.11 14.39
C THR A 247 7.09 11.59 14.30
N ARG A 248 6.02 11.02 14.85
CA ARG A 248 5.67 9.60 14.71
C ARG A 248 4.96 9.25 13.40
N CYS A 249 4.56 10.27 12.62
CA CYS A 249 3.96 10.09 11.28
C CYS A 249 5.06 10.21 10.22
N LYS A 250 5.27 9.17 9.42
CA LYS A 250 6.34 9.07 8.42
C LYS A 250 5.77 8.88 7.03
N LEU A 251 6.51 9.37 6.04
CA LEU A 251 6.33 9.02 4.65
C LEU A 251 7.63 8.39 4.14
N LEU A 252 7.53 7.24 3.49
CA LEU A 252 8.65 6.54 2.89
C LEU A 252 8.22 6.07 1.49
N THR A 253 9.11 6.19 0.52
CA THR A 253 8.86 5.67 -0.81
C THR A 253 9.29 4.20 -0.93
N TRP A 254 8.64 3.47 -1.86
CA TRP A 254 9.07 2.11 -2.20
C TRP A 254 10.52 2.08 -2.68
N GLN A 255 10.98 3.13 -3.35
CA GLN A 255 12.33 3.29 -3.86
C GLN A 255 13.35 3.42 -2.72
N GLU A 256 13.06 4.26 -1.72
CA GLU A 256 13.90 4.37 -0.51
C GLU A 256 13.95 3.05 0.26
N LEU A 257 12.78 2.43 0.49
CA LEU A 257 12.72 1.14 1.17
C LEU A 257 13.52 0.07 0.42
N SER A 258 13.49 0.09 -0.92
CA SER A 258 14.19 -0.90 -1.75
C SER A 258 15.69 -0.91 -1.52
N ALA A 259 16.29 0.21 -1.13
CA ALA A 259 17.74 0.31 -0.89
C ALA A 259 18.20 -0.66 0.23
N GLY A 260 17.36 -0.92 1.24
CA GLY A 260 17.65 -1.85 2.33
C GLY A 260 17.30 -3.31 2.05
N LEU A 261 16.68 -3.63 0.90
CA LEU A 261 16.19 -4.97 0.60
C LEU A 261 17.26 -5.89 0.01
N PRO A 262 17.12 -7.24 0.14
CA PRO A 262 17.99 -8.21 -0.53
C PRO A 262 18.01 -8.02 -2.05
N SER A 263 19.17 -8.19 -2.69
CA SER A 263 19.38 -7.98 -4.14
C SER A 263 18.35 -8.70 -5.01
N ARG A 264 18.08 -9.97 -4.72
CA ARG A 264 17.08 -10.75 -5.47
C ARG A 264 15.67 -10.15 -5.40
N LEU A 265 15.28 -9.62 -4.25
CA LEU A 265 13.99 -8.93 -4.10
C LEU A 265 14.00 -7.61 -4.84
N ARG A 266 15.09 -6.83 -4.75
CA ARG A 266 15.25 -5.58 -5.52
C ARG A 266 15.13 -5.80 -7.03
N CYS A 267 15.82 -6.80 -7.57
CA CYS A 267 15.69 -7.15 -9.00
C CYS A 267 14.25 -7.49 -9.39
N PHE A 268 13.52 -8.22 -8.55
CA PHE A 268 12.10 -8.51 -8.78
C PHE A 268 11.25 -7.24 -8.77
N LEU A 269 11.47 -6.34 -7.81
CA LEU A 269 10.73 -5.09 -7.68
C LEU A 269 11.02 -4.14 -8.85
N ASP A 270 12.27 -4.06 -9.30
CA ASP A 270 12.63 -3.28 -10.48
C ASP A 270 11.99 -3.82 -11.75
N LEU A 271 12.15 -5.12 -11.99
CA LEU A 271 11.61 -5.77 -13.19
C LEU A 271 10.08 -5.59 -13.30
N LYS A 272 9.37 -5.81 -12.19
CA LYS A 272 7.92 -5.86 -12.17
C LYS A 272 7.25 -4.50 -11.96
N TYR A 273 7.82 -3.69 -11.07
CA TYR A 273 7.23 -2.42 -10.63
C TYR A 273 8.05 -1.19 -11.02
N GLY A 274 9.25 -1.35 -11.59
CA GLY A 274 10.16 -0.24 -11.85
C GLY A 274 10.62 0.46 -10.57
N ILE A 275 10.72 -0.28 -9.47
CA ILE A 275 11.18 0.22 -8.18
C ILE A 275 12.67 -0.09 -8.08
N ALA A 276 13.49 0.79 -8.68
CA ALA A 276 14.93 0.77 -8.51
C ALA A 276 15.34 1.55 -7.26
N SER A 277 16.41 1.15 -6.59
CA SER A 277 17.03 2.00 -5.57
C SER A 277 17.70 3.20 -6.24
N SER A 278 17.54 4.39 -5.67
CA SER A 278 18.13 5.65 -6.18
C SER A 278 19.65 5.64 -6.35
N ASN A 279 20.34 4.63 -5.84
CA ASN A 279 21.81 4.49 -5.94
C ASN A 279 22.30 3.85 -7.25
N THR A 280 21.45 3.43 -8.17
CA THR A 280 21.88 2.84 -9.44
C THR A 280 21.99 3.84 -10.59
N ALA A 281 21.72 5.13 -10.36
CA ALA A 281 21.77 6.18 -11.38
C ALA A 281 23.15 6.83 -11.58
N SER A 282 24.21 6.34 -10.91
CA SER A 282 25.57 6.94 -11.01
C SER A 282 26.67 5.89 -11.08
N GLN A 283 26.62 5.05 -12.11
CA GLN A 283 27.85 4.52 -12.70
C GLN A 283 27.82 4.85 -14.19
N PRO A 284 28.67 5.79 -14.69
CA PRO A 284 28.96 5.87 -16.09
C PRO A 284 29.59 4.54 -16.49
N ALA A 285 29.16 3.98 -17.60
CA ALA A 285 29.84 2.89 -18.25
C ALA A 285 31.25 3.39 -18.61
N ASP A 286 32.24 3.05 -17.80
CA ASP A 286 33.65 3.18 -18.20
C ASP A 286 33.98 2.01 -19.12
N SER A 287 34.35 2.42 -20.33
CA SER A 287 34.99 1.79 -21.46
C SER A 287 35.69 0.44 -21.26
#